data_15cb347170f9a0f741947e5ddb5d9494
#
_entry.id   15cb347170f9a0f741947e5ddb5d9494
#
_cell.length_a   1.000
_cell.length_b   1.000
_cell.length_c   1.000
_cell.angle_alpha   90.00
_cell.angle_beta   90.00
_cell.angle_gamma   90.00
#
_symmetry.space_group_name_H-M   'P 1'
#
loop_
_entity.id
_entity.type
_entity.pdbx_description
1 polymer ?
#
loop_
_entity_poly.entity_id
_entity_poly.type
_entity_poly.pdbx_seq_one_letter_code
_entity_poly.pdbx_strand_id
1 'polypeptide(L)'
;MKTIALISGGKDGILSMLLALRYGHEPVVVANIAPMSSEESQSVDEIDSYSFQTVGHEVVESIAVCLKLPLRRAFIKAGQSKVQELHYTSNRDDEDEIECLYRLLRSVKEEFPEVRGVTTGAILSHYQRNRVEDVCSRLGLESLAFLWKRPADEVLDIVSTLHVRAILVKTASIGLNPKVHLGMSLEDVRPVLDKAQEMYGTHSAGEGGEFETIVLDCPLFKEQRLEVVSLERVIVDDNEYSPSGHARLKVRLIEKNDNEKNADIELLKSLPSLIFPSDRMKFLPRAENILRTSFELLESSAIPMSSENDSNFWGRMCDTFKSNIYTNYEQLIASLVNLLKRIVEKMEESKRDIFFVLIFSPSLDYLNAFKEVFTQIFSGVRPPGYTFVEKSELTELRFDVLSAPTSLIDRALLHVRSISCWGAASMDICSTSNAITIEKERHVLVSGSIGLIPVSQLLASVKDMPELETVTFSHFSNIIKLEEDVIREFIVQFAFTYANSVIGLTHFGANATDATHATFFLTDMRFAPLLPFLWHWCTNSVSRLVYFDINLHPCVSTDSLVLYRVVHVTRLPFDSAVGLILEQRLSLSED
;
A
#
# COMPACT_ATOMS: atom_id res chain seq x y z
N MET A 1 -1.20 -11.23 -13.33
CA MET A 1 -2.67 -11.41 -13.46
C MET A 1 -3.21 -10.55 -14.59
N LYS A 2 -4.39 -10.89 -15.18
CA LYS A 2 -5.08 -10.01 -16.13
C LYS A 2 -5.81 -8.89 -15.39
N THR A 3 -5.75 -7.66 -15.94
CA THR A 3 -6.24 -6.46 -15.26
C THR A 3 -7.11 -5.58 -16.14
N ILE A 4 -7.98 -4.81 -15.50
CA ILE A 4 -8.69 -3.68 -16.10
C ILE A 4 -7.79 -2.46 -15.93
N ALA A 5 -7.54 -1.70 -16.99
CA ALA A 5 -6.87 -0.42 -16.92
C ALA A 5 -7.90 0.70 -16.73
N LEU A 6 -7.96 1.29 -15.53
CA LEU A 6 -8.80 2.45 -15.27
C LEU A 6 -8.02 3.71 -15.67
N ILE A 7 -8.39 4.33 -16.78
CA ILE A 7 -7.68 5.50 -17.32
C ILE A 7 -8.64 6.64 -17.70
N SER A 8 -8.13 7.86 -17.55
CA SER A 8 -8.75 9.10 -18.06
C SER A 8 -8.07 9.64 -19.34
N GLY A 9 -6.99 8.98 -19.77
CA GLY A 9 -6.11 9.43 -20.85
C GLY A 9 -4.88 10.19 -20.36
N GLY A 10 -4.81 10.54 -19.07
CA GLY A 10 -3.70 11.22 -18.45
C GLY A 10 -2.48 10.31 -18.18
N LYS A 11 -1.34 10.94 -17.88
CA LYS A 11 -0.06 10.28 -17.64
C LYS A 11 -0.10 9.19 -16.57
N ASP A 12 -0.85 9.40 -15.46
CA ASP A 12 -0.79 8.54 -14.27
C ASP A 12 -1.44 7.17 -14.51
N GLY A 13 -2.58 7.15 -15.24
CA GLY A 13 -3.22 5.90 -15.67
C GLY A 13 -2.32 5.08 -16.60
N ILE A 14 -1.64 5.73 -17.55
CA ILE A 14 -0.71 5.07 -18.48
C ILE A 14 0.55 4.58 -17.76
N LEU A 15 1.12 5.38 -16.85
CA LEU A 15 2.25 4.94 -16.01
C LEU A 15 1.88 3.71 -15.16
N SER A 16 0.70 3.72 -14.56
CA SER A 16 0.23 2.58 -13.76
C SER A 16 0.11 1.31 -14.61
N MET A 17 -0.31 1.41 -15.88
CA MET A 17 -0.32 0.28 -16.81
C MET A 17 1.09 -0.22 -17.14
N LEU A 18 2.04 0.68 -17.40
CA LEU A 18 3.45 0.33 -17.68
C LEU A 18 4.08 -0.41 -16.49
N LEU A 19 3.86 0.08 -15.29
CA LEU A 19 4.34 -0.56 -14.07
C LEU A 19 3.64 -1.90 -13.81
N ALA A 20 2.34 -2.01 -14.11
CA ALA A 20 1.63 -3.28 -14.03
C ALA A 20 2.28 -4.35 -14.92
N LEU A 21 2.62 -4.03 -16.15
CA LEU A 21 3.33 -4.94 -17.07
C LEU A 21 4.69 -5.37 -16.51
N ARG A 22 5.45 -4.43 -15.91
CA ARG A 22 6.75 -4.72 -15.30
C ARG A 22 6.67 -5.81 -14.24
N TYR A 23 5.55 -5.84 -13.50
CA TYR A 23 5.32 -6.81 -12.42
C TYR A 23 4.45 -8.01 -12.84
N GLY A 24 4.35 -8.27 -14.15
CA GLY A 24 3.68 -9.45 -14.69
C GLY A 24 2.14 -9.37 -14.65
N HIS A 25 1.59 -8.16 -14.60
CA HIS A 25 0.15 -7.92 -14.75
C HIS A 25 -0.14 -7.44 -16.16
N GLU A 26 -1.13 -8.04 -16.81
CA GLU A 26 -1.48 -7.80 -18.21
C GLU A 26 -2.80 -7.01 -18.31
N PRO A 27 -2.79 -5.73 -18.72
CA PRO A 27 -4.01 -5.01 -19.05
C PRO A 27 -4.68 -5.63 -20.27
N VAL A 28 -5.94 -6.03 -20.15
CA VAL A 28 -6.72 -6.69 -21.23
C VAL A 28 -7.91 -5.87 -21.69
N VAL A 29 -8.33 -4.89 -20.90
CA VAL A 29 -9.45 -3.99 -21.20
C VAL A 29 -9.21 -2.64 -20.55
N VAL A 30 -9.64 -1.58 -21.24
CA VAL A 30 -9.64 -0.20 -20.73
C VAL A 30 -11.03 0.13 -20.20
N ALA A 31 -11.09 0.66 -18.96
CA ALA A 31 -12.29 1.23 -18.38
C ALA A 31 -12.15 2.75 -18.22
N ASN A 32 -13.17 3.49 -18.56
CA ASN A 32 -13.18 4.95 -18.48
C ASN A 32 -14.54 5.47 -18.00
N ILE A 33 -14.51 6.45 -17.12
CA ILE A 33 -15.67 7.27 -16.74
C ILE A 33 -15.59 8.59 -17.51
N ALA A 34 -16.64 8.95 -18.19
CA ALA A 34 -16.72 10.16 -19.02
C ALA A 34 -17.93 11.01 -18.64
N PRO A 35 -17.91 12.32 -18.90
CA PRO A 35 -19.10 13.16 -18.74
C PRO A 35 -20.18 12.77 -19.75
N MET A 36 -21.44 12.83 -19.31
CA MET A 36 -22.59 12.61 -20.19
C MET A 36 -22.86 13.89 -21.00
N SER A 37 -22.85 13.79 -22.33
CA SER A 37 -23.31 14.88 -23.18
C SER A 37 -24.83 15.04 -23.03
N SER A 38 -25.34 16.26 -22.81
CA SER A 38 -26.77 16.55 -22.86
C SER A 38 -27.20 16.80 -24.32
N GLU A 39 -28.35 16.29 -24.70
CA GLU A 39 -28.91 16.48 -26.05
C GLU A 39 -29.16 17.97 -26.40
N GLU A 40 -29.17 18.86 -25.40
CA GLU A 40 -29.46 20.30 -25.54
C GLU A 40 -28.21 21.21 -25.48
N SER A 41 -27.04 20.73 -25.13
CA SER A 41 -25.81 21.52 -25.11
C SER A 41 -24.72 20.86 -25.94
N GLN A 42 -24.04 21.65 -26.74
CA GLN A 42 -22.78 21.32 -27.37
C GLN A 42 -21.86 20.68 -26.31
N SER A 43 -21.13 19.63 -26.67
CA SER A 43 -20.24 18.82 -25.86
C SER A 43 -19.86 19.41 -24.50
N VAL A 44 -20.22 18.73 -23.41
CA VAL A 44 -19.76 19.12 -22.07
C VAL A 44 -18.26 18.82 -22.00
N ASP A 45 -17.44 19.85 -22.02
CA ASP A 45 -15.98 19.73 -22.05
C ASP A 45 -15.43 19.24 -20.70
N GLU A 46 -16.09 19.64 -19.60
CA GLU A 46 -15.68 19.36 -18.23
C GLU A 46 -16.91 19.31 -17.30
N ILE A 47 -16.88 18.41 -16.34
CA ILE A 47 -17.79 18.42 -15.18
C ILE A 47 -16.95 18.31 -13.91
N ASP A 48 -17.43 18.90 -12.83
CA ASP A 48 -16.83 18.74 -11.52
C ASP A 48 -17.01 17.30 -11.03
N SER A 49 -15.90 16.59 -10.94
CA SER A 49 -15.79 15.27 -10.33
C SER A 49 -14.59 15.26 -9.36
N TYR A 50 -14.82 14.72 -8.16
CA TYR A 50 -13.74 14.56 -7.19
C TYR A 50 -12.85 13.36 -7.47
N SER A 51 -13.32 12.40 -8.26
CA SER A 51 -12.64 11.12 -8.51
C SER A 51 -12.04 11.01 -9.90
N PHE A 52 -12.65 11.64 -10.92
CA PHE A 52 -12.31 11.37 -12.32
C PHE A 52 -11.93 12.64 -13.06
N GLN A 53 -10.85 12.56 -13.83
CA GLN A 53 -10.54 13.58 -14.84
C GLN A 53 -11.57 13.51 -15.96
N THR A 54 -12.16 14.63 -16.31
CA THR A 54 -13.18 14.72 -17.36
C THR A 54 -12.72 15.50 -18.60
N VAL A 55 -11.73 16.36 -18.48
CA VAL A 55 -11.14 17.08 -19.62
C VAL A 55 -10.38 16.13 -20.54
N GLY A 56 -10.60 16.22 -21.84
CA GLY A 56 -9.95 15.38 -22.85
C GLY A 56 -10.52 13.96 -22.97
N HIS A 57 -11.69 13.70 -22.38
CA HIS A 57 -12.36 12.38 -22.43
C HIS A 57 -12.62 11.89 -23.86
N GLU A 58 -12.78 12.79 -24.82
CA GLU A 58 -12.97 12.48 -26.25
C GLU A 58 -11.76 11.79 -26.88
N VAL A 59 -10.56 11.99 -26.33
CA VAL A 59 -9.31 11.40 -26.85
C VAL A 59 -9.13 9.94 -26.39
N VAL A 60 -9.83 9.50 -25.35
CA VAL A 60 -9.63 8.16 -24.74
C VAL A 60 -9.95 7.02 -25.73
N GLU A 61 -10.88 7.20 -26.65
CA GLU A 61 -11.16 6.21 -27.70
C GLU A 61 -9.94 5.99 -28.61
N SER A 62 -9.30 7.09 -29.01
CA SER A 62 -8.08 7.04 -29.83
C SER A 62 -6.92 6.40 -29.05
N ILE A 63 -6.82 6.67 -27.75
CA ILE A 63 -5.83 6.01 -26.86
C ILE A 63 -6.07 4.49 -26.81
N ALA A 64 -7.33 4.05 -26.65
CA ALA A 64 -7.67 2.62 -26.62
C ALA A 64 -7.33 1.93 -27.96
N VAL A 65 -7.50 2.61 -29.08
CA VAL A 65 -7.07 2.13 -30.41
C VAL A 65 -5.56 1.96 -30.46
N CYS A 66 -4.77 2.95 -29.98
CA CYS A 66 -3.31 2.86 -29.92
C CYS A 66 -2.83 1.71 -29.02
N LEU A 67 -3.51 1.47 -27.91
CA LEU A 67 -3.24 0.36 -26.99
C LEU A 67 -3.65 -1.00 -27.58
N LYS A 68 -4.52 -1.04 -28.59
CA LYS A 68 -5.18 -2.24 -29.11
C LYS A 68 -5.94 -3.00 -28.01
N LEU A 69 -6.62 -2.28 -27.14
CA LEU A 69 -7.44 -2.84 -26.08
C LEU A 69 -8.90 -2.42 -26.24
N PRO A 70 -9.87 -3.31 -25.93
CA PRO A 70 -11.27 -2.96 -25.90
C PRO A 70 -11.52 -1.88 -24.84
N LEU A 71 -12.32 -0.86 -25.21
CA LEU A 71 -12.75 0.20 -24.30
C LEU A 71 -14.15 -0.11 -23.77
N ARG A 72 -14.33 0.03 -22.45
CA ARG A 72 -15.64 0.05 -21.79
C ARG A 72 -15.79 1.39 -21.08
N ARG A 73 -16.91 2.05 -21.30
CA ARG A 73 -17.15 3.41 -20.82
C ARG A 73 -18.48 3.50 -20.11
N ALA A 74 -18.51 4.21 -18.99
CA ALA A 74 -19.73 4.67 -18.36
C ALA A 74 -19.73 6.20 -18.29
N PHE A 75 -20.92 6.78 -18.09
CA PHE A 75 -21.12 8.22 -18.14
C PHE A 75 -21.68 8.73 -16.83
N ILE A 76 -21.17 9.87 -16.38
CA ILE A 76 -21.61 10.59 -15.18
C ILE A 76 -22.15 11.97 -15.55
N LYS A 77 -23.07 12.48 -14.73
CA LYS A 77 -23.64 13.82 -14.85
C LYS A 77 -23.00 14.76 -13.81
N ALA A 78 -23.07 16.05 -14.07
CA ALA A 78 -22.71 17.04 -13.08
C ALA A 78 -23.50 16.85 -11.77
N GLY A 79 -22.85 17.00 -10.63
CA GLY A 79 -23.46 16.83 -9.32
C GLY A 79 -23.62 15.39 -8.82
N GLN A 80 -23.00 14.42 -9.48
CA GLN A 80 -22.96 13.02 -9.01
C GLN A 80 -21.84 12.71 -8.01
N SER A 81 -20.92 13.62 -7.76
CA SER A 81 -19.96 13.52 -6.64
C SER A 81 -20.68 13.93 -5.34
N LYS A 82 -21.45 13.00 -4.75
CA LYS A 82 -22.32 13.29 -3.61
C LYS A 82 -21.67 13.04 -2.27
N VAL A 83 -20.86 11.98 -2.16
CA VAL A 83 -20.22 11.56 -0.92
C VAL A 83 -18.83 12.17 -0.85
N GLN A 84 -18.65 13.14 0.07
CA GLN A 84 -17.38 13.86 0.25
C GLN A 84 -16.50 13.26 1.34
N GLU A 85 -17.09 12.45 2.24
CA GLU A 85 -16.37 11.84 3.34
C GLU A 85 -15.31 10.85 2.84
N LEU A 86 -14.20 10.78 3.57
CA LEU A 86 -13.09 9.90 3.25
C LEU A 86 -13.49 8.41 3.30
N HIS A 87 -14.45 8.07 4.15
CA HIS A 87 -14.98 6.72 4.36
C HIS A 87 -16.25 6.49 3.53
N TYR A 88 -16.08 6.08 2.29
CA TYR A 88 -17.17 5.84 1.35
C TYR A 88 -18.12 4.71 1.79
N THR A 89 -17.57 3.64 2.35
CA THR A 89 -18.30 2.39 2.65
C THR A 89 -19.53 2.56 3.56
N SER A 90 -19.51 3.54 4.49
CA SER A 90 -20.60 3.80 5.43
C SER A 90 -21.68 4.75 4.90
N ASN A 91 -21.38 5.51 3.85
CA ASN A 91 -22.20 6.62 3.36
C ASN A 91 -22.50 6.50 1.85
N ARG A 92 -22.68 5.27 1.34
CA ARG A 92 -22.96 5.04 -0.09
C ARG A 92 -24.28 5.69 -0.51
N ASP A 93 -24.25 6.30 -1.67
CA ASP A 93 -25.43 6.80 -2.39
C ASP A 93 -25.47 6.14 -3.77
N ASP A 94 -26.55 5.48 -4.13
CA ASP A 94 -26.70 4.73 -5.41
C ASP A 94 -26.56 5.61 -6.64
N GLU A 95 -26.73 6.91 -6.51
CA GLU A 95 -26.56 7.90 -7.57
C GLU A 95 -25.16 8.53 -7.57
N ASP A 96 -24.28 8.18 -6.64
CA ASP A 96 -22.90 8.67 -6.60
C ASP A 96 -22.07 8.16 -7.79
N GLU A 97 -21.11 8.96 -8.23
CA GLU A 97 -20.22 8.63 -9.35
C GLU A 97 -19.45 7.29 -9.13
N ILE A 98 -19.22 6.91 -7.88
CA ILE A 98 -18.52 5.66 -7.53
C ILE A 98 -19.40 4.43 -7.75
N GLU A 99 -20.71 4.55 -7.57
CA GLU A 99 -21.62 3.46 -7.94
C GLU A 99 -21.72 3.29 -9.47
N CYS A 100 -21.45 4.36 -10.23
CA CYS A 100 -21.27 4.26 -11.69
C CYS A 100 -20.01 3.44 -12.02
N LEU A 101 -18.88 3.70 -11.32
CA LEU A 101 -17.66 2.90 -11.46
C LEU A 101 -17.91 1.43 -11.08
N TYR A 102 -18.61 1.17 -9.97
CA TYR A 102 -18.96 -0.18 -9.55
C TYR A 102 -19.74 -0.94 -10.65
N ARG A 103 -20.76 -0.33 -11.22
CA ARG A 103 -21.56 -0.94 -12.30
C ARG A 103 -20.71 -1.21 -13.54
N LEU A 104 -19.84 -0.28 -13.92
CA LEU A 104 -18.90 -0.45 -15.03
C LEU A 104 -17.96 -1.64 -14.79
N LEU A 105 -17.23 -1.66 -13.67
CA LEU A 105 -16.27 -2.71 -13.40
C LEU A 105 -16.92 -4.08 -13.19
N ARG A 106 -18.14 -4.13 -12.66
CA ARG A 106 -18.94 -5.36 -12.56
C ARG A 106 -19.25 -5.91 -13.96
N SER A 107 -19.75 -5.08 -14.87
CA SER A 107 -20.03 -5.48 -16.25
C SER A 107 -18.77 -5.94 -16.99
N VAL A 108 -17.64 -5.24 -16.78
CA VAL A 108 -16.36 -5.66 -17.35
C VAL A 108 -15.92 -7.02 -16.81
N LYS A 109 -16.07 -7.27 -15.50
CA LYS A 109 -15.71 -8.55 -14.88
C LYS A 109 -16.60 -9.70 -15.38
N GLU A 110 -17.88 -9.45 -15.63
CA GLU A 110 -18.82 -10.42 -16.22
C GLU A 110 -18.41 -10.78 -17.67
N GLU A 111 -17.96 -9.80 -18.45
CA GLU A 111 -17.51 -9.98 -19.84
C GLU A 111 -16.09 -10.61 -19.92
N PHE A 112 -15.20 -10.27 -18.99
CA PHE A 112 -13.82 -10.75 -18.91
C PHE A 112 -13.58 -11.49 -17.57
N PRO A 113 -14.11 -12.71 -17.41
CA PRO A 113 -14.08 -13.42 -16.11
C PRO A 113 -12.68 -13.79 -15.62
N GLU A 114 -11.67 -13.72 -16.48
CA GLU A 114 -10.28 -13.96 -16.12
C GLU A 114 -9.60 -12.74 -15.44
N VAL A 115 -10.23 -11.58 -15.44
CA VAL A 115 -9.69 -10.38 -14.80
C VAL A 115 -9.69 -10.55 -13.27
N ARG A 116 -8.57 -10.17 -12.65
CA ARG A 116 -8.36 -10.25 -11.20
C ARG A 116 -7.98 -8.92 -10.56
N GLY A 117 -7.60 -7.90 -11.34
CA GLY A 117 -7.16 -6.63 -10.78
C GLY A 117 -7.56 -5.42 -11.59
N VAL A 118 -7.41 -4.24 -10.99
CA VAL A 118 -7.68 -2.92 -11.59
C VAL A 118 -6.46 -2.04 -11.36
N THR A 119 -5.86 -1.49 -12.42
CA THR A 119 -4.80 -0.49 -12.28
C THR A 119 -5.39 0.90 -12.10
N THR A 120 -4.83 1.68 -11.19
CA THR A 120 -5.23 3.07 -10.91
C THR A 120 -4.02 3.99 -10.82
N GLY A 121 -4.16 5.22 -11.29
CA GLY A 121 -3.12 6.25 -11.32
C GLY A 121 -3.02 7.10 -10.04
N ALA A 122 -3.74 6.78 -8.96
CA ALA A 122 -3.71 7.58 -7.73
C ALA A 122 -2.30 7.65 -7.12
N ILE A 123 -1.82 8.87 -6.85
CA ILE A 123 -0.49 9.14 -6.25
C ILE A 123 -0.64 9.49 -4.76
N LEU A 124 -1.44 10.52 -4.41
CA LEU A 124 -1.61 10.97 -3.03
C LEU A 124 -3.06 11.04 -2.56
N SER A 125 -4.03 11.06 -3.47
CA SER A 125 -5.44 11.22 -3.14
C SER A 125 -6.00 9.99 -2.42
N HIS A 126 -6.07 10.04 -1.08
CA HIS A 126 -6.78 9.04 -0.28
C HIS A 126 -8.24 8.91 -0.67
N TYR A 127 -8.86 10.00 -1.12
CA TYR A 127 -10.24 10.04 -1.58
C TYR A 127 -10.43 9.11 -2.78
N GLN A 128 -9.62 9.26 -3.83
CA GLN A 128 -9.67 8.43 -5.04
C GLN A 128 -9.31 6.98 -4.74
N ARG A 129 -8.21 6.75 -4.02
CA ARG A 129 -7.73 5.40 -3.71
C ARG A 129 -8.76 4.59 -2.92
N ASN A 130 -9.29 5.14 -1.82
CA ASN A 130 -10.24 4.42 -0.96
C ASN A 130 -11.51 4.01 -1.72
N ARG A 131 -11.95 4.82 -2.69
CA ARG A 131 -13.12 4.52 -3.53
C ARG A 131 -12.87 3.39 -4.51
N VAL A 132 -11.73 3.41 -5.19
CA VAL A 132 -11.34 2.29 -6.07
C VAL A 132 -11.16 1.01 -5.26
N GLU A 133 -10.54 1.09 -4.07
CA GLU A 133 -10.39 -0.04 -3.15
C GLU A 133 -11.73 -0.60 -2.68
N ASP A 134 -12.72 0.27 -2.35
CA ASP A 134 -14.08 -0.18 -1.99
C ASP A 134 -14.74 -0.94 -3.14
N VAL A 135 -14.71 -0.38 -4.34
CA VAL A 135 -15.29 -1.03 -5.53
C VAL A 135 -14.59 -2.36 -5.83
N CYS A 136 -13.25 -2.38 -5.79
CA CYS A 136 -12.47 -3.60 -6.02
C CYS A 136 -12.82 -4.68 -4.98
N SER A 137 -12.87 -4.32 -3.70
CA SER A 137 -13.23 -5.24 -2.61
C SER A 137 -14.61 -5.88 -2.82
N ARG A 138 -15.61 -5.07 -3.18
CA ARG A 138 -16.98 -5.53 -3.44
C ARG A 138 -17.07 -6.48 -4.64
N LEU A 139 -16.17 -6.34 -5.59
CA LEU A 139 -16.12 -7.16 -6.80
C LEU A 139 -15.13 -8.33 -6.70
N GLY A 140 -14.40 -8.47 -5.59
CA GLY A 140 -13.33 -9.46 -5.47
C GLY A 140 -12.21 -9.24 -6.51
N LEU A 141 -11.81 -7.98 -6.70
CA LEU A 141 -10.70 -7.57 -7.56
C LEU A 141 -9.59 -6.97 -6.71
N GLU A 142 -8.33 -7.13 -7.15
CA GLU A 142 -7.17 -6.47 -6.52
C GLU A 142 -7.01 -5.05 -7.07
N SER A 143 -6.82 -4.07 -6.20
CA SER A 143 -6.45 -2.71 -6.59
C SER A 143 -4.93 -2.60 -6.75
N LEU A 144 -4.47 -2.13 -7.91
CA LEU A 144 -3.06 -1.95 -8.25
C LEU A 144 -2.75 -0.46 -8.35
N ALA A 145 -2.07 0.10 -7.33
CA ALA A 145 -1.77 1.53 -7.21
C ALA A 145 -0.25 1.75 -7.12
N PHE A 146 0.49 1.45 -8.20
CA PHE A 146 1.96 1.46 -8.21
C PHE A 146 2.58 2.85 -8.02
N LEU A 147 1.82 3.92 -8.26
CA LEU A 147 2.26 5.30 -8.05
C LEU A 147 1.98 5.80 -6.62
N TRP A 148 1.28 5.02 -5.80
CA TRP A 148 0.83 5.45 -4.47
C TRP A 148 1.98 5.92 -3.58
N LYS A 149 1.86 7.16 -3.08
CA LYS A 149 2.85 7.86 -2.23
C LYS A 149 4.26 7.93 -2.82
N ARG A 150 4.38 7.87 -4.14
CA ARG A 150 5.64 8.14 -4.81
C ARG A 150 5.90 9.64 -4.85
N PRO A 151 7.12 10.12 -4.54
CA PRO A 151 7.48 11.53 -4.70
C PRO A 151 7.18 12.07 -6.10
N ALA A 152 6.75 13.32 -6.18
CA ALA A 152 6.31 13.93 -7.43
C ALA A 152 7.41 13.98 -8.50
N ASP A 153 8.63 14.31 -8.08
CA ASP A 153 9.84 14.32 -8.92
C ASP A 153 10.13 12.93 -9.50
N GLU A 154 10.04 11.87 -8.70
CA GLU A 154 10.18 10.50 -9.19
C GLU A 154 9.11 10.12 -10.22
N VAL A 155 7.85 10.54 -10.01
CA VAL A 155 6.77 10.29 -10.99
C VAL A 155 7.12 10.95 -12.32
N LEU A 156 7.59 12.20 -12.31
CA LEU A 156 7.98 12.93 -13.51
C LEU A 156 9.24 12.33 -14.16
N ASP A 157 10.20 11.85 -13.37
CA ASP A 157 11.38 11.15 -13.88
C ASP A 157 11.02 9.82 -14.57
N ILE A 158 10.04 9.09 -14.02
CA ILE A 158 9.50 7.87 -14.65
C ILE A 158 8.80 8.21 -15.97
N VAL A 159 8.02 9.30 -16.04
CA VAL A 159 7.42 9.78 -17.30
C VAL A 159 8.48 9.98 -18.38
N SER A 160 9.56 10.70 -18.05
CA SER A 160 10.67 10.97 -18.98
C SER A 160 11.42 9.69 -19.35
N THR A 161 11.78 8.86 -18.36
CA THR A 161 12.53 7.61 -18.56
C THR A 161 11.75 6.60 -19.41
N LEU A 162 10.45 6.54 -19.26
CA LEU A 162 9.57 5.64 -20.02
C LEU A 162 9.02 6.29 -21.30
N HIS A 163 9.56 7.43 -21.70
CA HIS A 163 9.19 8.14 -22.91
C HIS A 163 7.68 8.35 -23.08
N VAL A 164 6.96 8.63 -21.97
CA VAL A 164 5.54 8.95 -22.01
C VAL A 164 5.37 10.40 -22.41
N ARG A 165 4.95 10.63 -23.65
CA ARG A 165 4.72 11.96 -24.21
C ARG A 165 3.32 12.45 -23.87
N ALA A 166 3.22 13.37 -22.94
CA ALA A 166 1.98 13.96 -22.49
C ALA A 166 2.00 15.47 -22.65
N ILE A 167 0.82 16.07 -22.91
CA ILE A 167 0.63 17.53 -22.94
C ILE A 167 -0.34 17.95 -21.85
N LEU A 168 -0.24 19.21 -21.41
CA LEU A 168 -1.18 19.82 -20.48
C LEU A 168 -2.50 20.16 -21.19
N VAL A 169 -3.61 19.69 -20.60
CA VAL A 169 -4.97 19.96 -21.13
C VAL A 169 -5.84 20.76 -20.16
N LYS A 170 -5.42 20.88 -18.89
CA LYS A 170 -6.03 21.76 -17.90
C LYS A 170 -4.94 22.36 -17.03
N THR A 171 -5.09 23.61 -16.63
CA THR A 171 -4.27 24.28 -15.64
C THR A 171 -5.16 25.07 -14.70
N ALA A 172 -4.91 24.97 -13.39
CA ALA A 172 -5.69 25.64 -12.34
C ALA A 172 -4.83 25.88 -11.08
N SER A 173 -3.61 26.44 -11.24
CA SER A 173 -2.69 26.63 -10.13
C SER A 173 -1.83 27.86 -10.31
N ILE A 174 -1.39 28.43 -9.18
CA ILE A 174 -0.37 29.47 -9.15
C ILE A 174 0.91 28.96 -9.86
N GLY A 175 1.51 29.84 -10.65
CA GLY A 175 2.70 29.52 -11.46
C GLY A 175 2.37 28.96 -12.85
N LEU A 176 1.14 28.48 -13.10
CA LEU A 176 0.67 28.04 -14.41
C LEU A 176 -0.24 29.10 -15.07
N ASN A 177 -0.03 29.35 -16.37
CA ASN A 177 -0.87 30.26 -17.16
C ASN A 177 -1.51 29.49 -18.33
N PRO A 178 -2.84 29.36 -18.39
CA PRO A 178 -3.52 28.60 -19.43
C PRO A 178 -3.28 29.14 -20.85
N LYS A 179 -3.03 30.45 -20.98
CA LYS A 179 -2.71 31.05 -22.29
C LYS A 179 -1.37 30.59 -22.85
N VAL A 180 -0.45 30.16 -21.97
CA VAL A 180 0.92 29.75 -22.32
C VAL A 180 1.08 28.24 -22.26
N HIS A 181 0.69 27.64 -21.12
CA HIS A 181 1.10 26.27 -20.81
C HIS A 181 0.14 25.20 -21.34
N LEU A 182 -1.12 25.52 -21.66
CA LEU A 182 -2.02 24.56 -22.32
C LEU A 182 -1.47 24.13 -23.66
N GLY A 183 -1.34 22.83 -23.87
CA GLY A 183 -0.76 22.20 -25.07
C GLY A 183 0.75 22.05 -25.06
N MET A 184 1.45 22.60 -24.05
CA MET A 184 2.88 22.31 -23.86
C MET A 184 3.09 20.87 -23.43
N SER A 185 4.22 20.29 -23.83
CA SER A 185 4.61 18.98 -23.35
C SER A 185 4.96 19.04 -21.86
N LEU A 186 4.75 17.92 -21.15
CA LEU A 186 5.09 17.83 -19.75
C LEU A 186 6.60 18.02 -19.50
N GLU A 187 7.43 17.61 -20.46
CA GLU A 187 8.88 17.81 -20.43
C GLU A 187 9.25 19.30 -20.52
N ASP A 188 8.63 20.05 -21.45
CA ASP A 188 8.90 21.48 -21.61
C ASP A 188 8.41 22.32 -20.43
N VAL A 189 7.33 21.91 -19.79
CA VAL A 189 6.76 22.64 -18.65
C VAL A 189 7.42 22.25 -17.30
N ARG A 190 8.18 21.15 -17.25
CA ARG A 190 8.82 20.62 -16.04
C ARG A 190 9.54 21.70 -15.20
N PRO A 191 10.40 22.58 -15.80
CA PRO A 191 11.08 23.62 -15.01
C PRO A 191 10.13 24.61 -14.34
N VAL A 192 8.97 24.86 -14.93
CA VAL A 192 7.93 25.73 -14.36
C VAL A 192 7.26 25.05 -13.16
N LEU A 193 6.96 23.74 -13.28
CA LEU A 193 6.37 22.93 -12.22
C LEU A 193 7.30 22.82 -11.02
N ASP A 194 8.57 22.54 -11.25
CA ASP A 194 9.59 22.43 -10.19
C ASP A 194 9.74 23.76 -9.43
N LYS A 195 9.77 24.89 -10.17
CA LYS A 195 9.82 26.22 -9.56
C LYS A 195 8.53 26.55 -8.77
N ALA A 196 7.37 26.16 -9.28
CA ALA A 196 6.09 26.39 -8.57
C ALA A 196 6.03 25.56 -7.28
N GLN A 197 6.55 24.32 -7.30
CA GLN A 197 6.68 23.48 -6.11
C GLN A 197 7.62 24.13 -5.07
N GLU A 198 8.78 24.63 -5.48
CA GLU A 198 9.74 25.27 -4.59
C GLU A 198 9.18 26.56 -3.96
N MET A 199 8.51 27.40 -4.77
CA MET A 199 8.03 28.72 -4.33
C MET A 199 6.70 28.68 -3.58
N TYR A 200 5.81 27.78 -3.96
CA TYR A 200 4.41 27.81 -3.52
C TYR A 200 3.95 26.49 -2.88
N GLY A 201 4.77 25.44 -2.89
CA GLY A 201 4.40 24.13 -2.36
C GLY A 201 3.37 23.37 -3.20
N THR A 202 3.21 23.73 -4.50
CA THR A 202 2.32 22.99 -5.41
C THR A 202 2.86 21.60 -5.69
N HIS A 203 2.00 20.67 -6.09
CA HIS A 203 2.44 19.32 -6.41
C HIS A 203 2.88 19.21 -7.87
N SER A 204 4.18 19.08 -8.14
CA SER A 204 4.72 19.10 -9.52
C SER A 204 4.22 17.97 -10.41
N ALA A 205 3.65 16.89 -9.87
CA ALA A 205 2.98 15.85 -10.66
C ALA A 205 1.45 16.07 -10.82
N GLY A 206 0.88 17.17 -10.31
CA GLY A 206 -0.51 17.56 -10.57
C GLY A 206 -1.58 16.92 -9.68
N GLU A 207 -1.22 16.32 -8.55
CA GLU A 207 -2.18 15.63 -7.64
C GLU A 207 -3.12 16.56 -6.86
N GLY A 208 -2.78 17.83 -6.72
CA GLY A 208 -3.63 18.84 -6.10
C GLY A 208 -4.63 19.50 -7.05
N GLY A 209 -4.75 18.99 -8.30
CA GLY A 209 -5.59 19.59 -9.33
C GLY A 209 -4.91 20.74 -10.08
N GLU A 210 -3.58 20.90 -9.89
CA GLU A 210 -2.80 21.97 -10.51
C GLU A 210 -2.88 21.93 -12.03
N PHE A 211 -2.88 20.73 -12.59
CA PHE A 211 -3.04 20.49 -14.03
C PHE A 211 -3.50 19.07 -14.32
N GLU A 212 -4.06 18.89 -15.53
CA GLU A 212 -4.38 17.59 -16.10
C GLU A 212 -3.64 17.40 -17.44
N THR A 213 -3.41 16.13 -17.81
CA THR A 213 -2.63 15.77 -19.00
C THR A 213 -3.39 14.81 -19.91
N ILE A 214 -3.00 14.81 -21.20
CA ILE A 214 -3.36 13.75 -22.17
C ILE A 214 -2.09 13.18 -22.76
N VAL A 215 -2.00 11.85 -22.80
CA VAL A 215 -0.89 11.12 -23.41
C VAL A 215 -1.09 11.03 -24.91
N LEU A 216 -0.09 11.48 -25.66
CA LEU A 216 -0.07 11.44 -27.12
C LEU A 216 0.73 10.24 -27.66
N ASP A 217 1.70 9.75 -26.86
CA ASP A 217 2.53 8.61 -27.22
C ASP A 217 3.15 7.97 -25.99
N CYS A 218 3.32 6.65 -26.03
CA CYS A 218 4.03 5.89 -25.00
C CYS A 218 4.42 4.50 -25.56
N PRO A 219 5.29 3.74 -24.87
CA PRO A 219 5.69 2.40 -25.31
C PRO A 219 4.56 1.37 -25.40
N LEU A 220 3.42 1.61 -24.75
CA LEU A 220 2.24 0.74 -24.84
C LEU A 220 1.46 0.92 -26.15
N PHE A 221 1.66 2.03 -26.84
CA PHE A 221 1.03 2.32 -28.15
C PHE A 221 1.73 1.50 -29.22
N LYS A 222 1.08 0.48 -29.73
CA LYS A 222 1.72 -0.60 -30.51
C LYS A 222 2.10 -0.19 -31.94
N GLU A 223 1.18 0.43 -32.65
CA GLU A 223 1.36 0.73 -34.06
C GLU A 223 1.17 2.20 -34.39
N GLN A 224 0.34 2.88 -33.61
CA GLN A 224 -0.06 4.25 -33.85
C GLN A 224 0.19 5.11 -32.62
N ARG A 225 0.35 6.40 -32.85
CA ARG A 225 0.39 7.44 -31.84
C ARG A 225 -0.58 8.56 -32.18
N LEU A 226 -0.80 9.47 -31.25
CA LEU A 226 -1.67 10.62 -31.47
C LEU A 226 -0.87 11.84 -31.89
N GLU A 227 -1.44 12.60 -32.81
CA GLU A 227 -0.99 13.93 -33.18
C GLU A 227 -2.13 14.93 -32.98
N VAL A 228 -1.81 16.07 -32.37
CA VAL A 228 -2.77 17.17 -32.18
C VAL A 228 -2.97 17.87 -33.50
N VAL A 229 -4.22 17.87 -34.00
CA VAL A 229 -4.62 18.58 -35.23
C VAL A 229 -5.02 20.03 -34.91
N SER A 230 -5.75 20.22 -33.83
CA SER A 230 -6.11 21.55 -33.34
C SER A 230 -6.23 21.55 -31.81
N LEU A 231 -5.88 22.68 -31.21
CA LEU A 231 -6.01 22.95 -29.80
C LEU A 231 -6.61 24.33 -29.60
N GLU A 232 -7.79 24.36 -28.99
CA GLU A 232 -8.47 25.59 -28.59
C GLU A 232 -8.31 25.78 -27.07
N ARG A 233 -7.81 26.95 -26.64
CA ARG A 233 -7.66 27.28 -25.21
C ARG A 233 -8.94 27.95 -24.73
N VAL A 234 -9.60 27.35 -23.76
CA VAL A 234 -10.77 27.90 -23.07
C VAL A 234 -10.30 28.44 -21.72
N ILE A 235 -10.32 29.76 -21.54
CA ILE A 235 -9.96 30.41 -20.30
C ILE A 235 -11.21 30.47 -19.41
N VAL A 236 -11.14 29.83 -18.23
CA VAL A 236 -12.26 29.78 -17.27
C VAL A 236 -12.16 30.95 -16.31
N ASP A 237 -10.96 31.19 -15.77
CA ASP A 237 -10.67 32.32 -14.92
C ASP A 237 -9.32 32.94 -15.32
N ASP A 238 -9.30 34.26 -15.48
CA ASP A 238 -8.12 35.02 -15.93
C ASP A 238 -7.56 35.91 -14.79
N ASN A 239 -7.71 35.48 -13.54
CA ASN A 239 -7.15 36.20 -12.41
C ASN A 239 -5.60 36.18 -12.42
N GLU A 240 -5.00 37.20 -11.79
CA GLU A 240 -3.54 37.41 -11.84
C GLU A 240 -2.74 36.31 -11.10
N TYR A 241 -3.33 35.68 -10.08
CA TYR A 241 -2.59 34.81 -9.17
C TYR A 241 -2.70 33.33 -9.53
N SER A 242 -3.88 32.86 -9.89
CA SER A 242 -4.15 31.47 -10.19
C SER A 242 -5.15 31.36 -11.36
N PRO A 243 -4.74 31.78 -12.57
CA PRO A 243 -5.60 31.67 -13.73
C PRO A 243 -5.87 30.22 -14.06
N SER A 244 -7.09 29.93 -14.53
CA SER A 244 -7.49 28.57 -14.86
C SER A 244 -8.07 28.46 -16.26
N GLY A 245 -7.95 27.28 -16.84
CA GLY A 245 -8.50 26.98 -18.16
C GLY A 245 -8.21 25.57 -18.60
N HIS A 246 -8.87 25.17 -19.67
CA HIS A 246 -8.70 23.86 -20.28
C HIS A 246 -8.55 23.95 -21.81
N ALA A 247 -8.15 22.84 -22.43
CA ALA A 247 -7.96 22.73 -23.87
C ALA A 247 -9.01 21.80 -24.47
N ARG A 248 -9.68 22.24 -25.56
CA ARG A 248 -10.41 21.37 -26.46
C ARG A 248 -9.45 20.85 -27.51
N LEU A 249 -9.39 19.52 -27.65
CA LEU A 249 -8.44 18.86 -28.53
C LEU A 249 -9.13 18.16 -29.69
N LYS A 250 -8.52 18.25 -30.88
CA LYS A 250 -8.77 17.30 -31.95
C LYS A 250 -7.47 16.59 -32.27
N VAL A 251 -7.50 15.27 -32.26
CA VAL A 251 -6.34 14.42 -32.53
C VAL A 251 -6.58 13.57 -33.77
N ARG A 252 -5.49 13.09 -34.36
CA ARG A 252 -5.50 12.06 -35.40
C ARG A 252 -4.53 10.96 -35.07
N LEU A 253 -4.78 9.77 -35.57
CA LEU A 253 -3.88 8.62 -35.47
C LEU A 253 -2.80 8.73 -36.53
N ILE A 254 -1.55 8.52 -36.15
CA ILE A 254 -0.38 8.48 -37.01
C ILE A 254 0.35 7.17 -36.78
N GLU A 255 0.71 6.50 -37.88
CA GLU A 255 1.50 5.27 -37.84
C GLU A 255 2.91 5.54 -37.29
N LYS A 256 3.35 4.69 -36.39
CA LYS A 256 4.74 4.64 -35.93
C LYS A 256 5.59 3.94 -36.99
N ASN A 257 6.78 4.47 -37.23
CA ASN A 257 7.76 3.79 -38.07
C ASN A 257 8.42 2.60 -37.32
N ASP A 258 9.14 1.75 -38.03
CA ASP A 258 9.74 0.54 -37.45
C ASP A 258 10.79 0.84 -36.38
N ASN A 259 11.50 1.97 -36.48
CA ASN A 259 12.48 2.36 -35.47
C ASN A 259 11.78 2.75 -34.15
N GLU A 260 10.67 3.50 -34.22
CA GLU A 260 9.86 3.86 -33.05
C GLU A 260 9.31 2.59 -32.39
N LYS A 261 8.73 1.66 -33.16
CA LYS A 261 8.19 0.39 -32.65
C LYS A 261 9.28 -0.46 -31.97
N ASN A 262 10.46 -0.56 -32.59
CA ASN A 262 11.57 -1.33 -32.02
C ASN A 262 12.11 -0.69 -30.72
N ALA A 263 12.20 0.64 -30.66
CA ALA A 263 12.60 1.35 -29.45
C ALA A 263 11.62 1.10 -28.30
N ASP A 264 10.31 1.16 -28.58
CA ASP A 264 9.26 0.85 -27.59
C ASP A 264 9.36 -0.58 -27.06
N ILE A 265 9.57 -1.56 -27.95
CA ILE A 265 9.74 -2.97 -27.56
C ILE A 265 10.97 -3.15 -26.65
N GLU A 266 12.09 -2.54 -26.97
CA GLU A 266 13.30 -2.62 -26.15
C GLU A 266 13.08 -1.93 -24.79
N LEU A 267 12.39 -0.79 -24.76
CA LEU A 267 12.06 -0.09 -23.52
C LEU A 267 11.13 -0.93 -22.63
N LEU A 268 10.11 -1.57 -23.20
CA LEU A 268 9.21 -2.46 -22.45
C LEU A 268 9.93 -3.67 -21.85
N LYS A 269 11.00 -4.17 -22.49
CA LYS A 269 11.84 -5.25 -21.93
C LYS A 269 12.72 -4.77 -20.78
N SER A 270 13.10 -3.50 -20.77
CA SER A 270 14.02 -2.89 -19.80
C SER A 270 13.34 -2.01 -18.75
N LEU A 271 12.02 -2.17 -18.55
CA LEU A 271 11.29 -1.41 -17.54
C LEU A 271 11.98 -1.46 -16.17
N PRO A 272 12.17 -0.32 -15.49
CA PRO A 272 12.86 -0.28 -14.22
C PRO A 272 12.12 -1.06 -13.13
N SER A 273 12.89 -1.69 -12.24
CA SER A 273 12.32 -2.31 -11.03
C SER A 273 12.21 -1.24 -9.95
N LEU A 274 10.98 -0.99 -9.48
CA LEU A 274 10.68 0.01 -8.47
C LEU A 274 10.16 -0.70 -7.23
N ILE A 275 11.05 -1.16 -6.35
CA ILE A 275 10.66 -1.90 -5.14
C ILE A 275 9.98 -0.95 -4.14
N PHE A 276 10.68 0.12 -3.78
CA PHE A 276 10.15 1.18 -2.90
C PHE A 276 10.34 2.55 -3.52
N PRO A 277 9.49 3.55 -3.21
CA PRO A 277 9.82 4.95 -3.45
C PRO A 277 11.10 5.36 -2.71
N SER A 278 11.83 6.36 -3.20
CA SER A 278 13.13 6.76 -2.63
C SER A 278 13.02 7.15 -1.14
N ASP A 279 11.92 7.80 -0.74
CA ASP A 279 11.65 8.16 0.66
C ASP A 279 11.45 6.93 1.57
N ARG A 280 11.15 5.76 0.98
CA ARG A 280 10.99 4.48 1.67
C ARG A 280 12.21 3.59 1.59
N MET A 281 13.08 3.77 0.60
CA MET A 281 14.36 3.05 0.51
C MET A 281 15.25 3.24 1.74
N LYS A 282 15.10 4.37 2.43
CA LYS A 282 15.81 4.63 3.71
C LYS A 282 15.46 3.64 4.83
N PHE A 283 14.31 2.95 4.76
CA PHE A 283 13.93 1.94 5.74
C PHE A 283 14.49 0.56 5.44
N LEU A 284 14.96 0.33 4.20
CA LEU A 284 15.69 -0.89 3.87
C LEU A 284 17.16 -0.68 4.26
N PRO A 285 17.73 -1.51 5.15
CA PRO A 285 19.11 -1.32 5.60
C PRO A 285 20.09 -1.54 4.44
N ARG A 286 21.16 -0.75 4.40
CA ARG A 286 22.19 -0.91 3.36
C ARG A 286 23.06 -2.11 3.66
N ALA A 287 23.24 -2.99 2.69
CA ALA A 287 24.05 -4.21 2.82
C ALA A 287 25.48 -3.90 3.28
N GLU A 288 26.10 -2.82 2.79
CA GLU A 288 27.46 -2.39 3.19
C GLU A 288 27.59 -2.11 4.70
N ASN A 289 26.51 -1.68 5.35
CA ASN A 289 26.52 -1.38 6.78
C ASN A 289 26.52 -2.63 7.66
N ILE A 290 26.15 -3.79 7.13
CA ILE A 290 26.15 -5.04 7.90
C ILE A 290 27.57 -5.43 8.35
N LEU A 291 28.57 -5.12 7.54
CA LEU A 291 29.97 -5.38 7.86
C LEU A 291 30.57 -4.39 8.90
N ARG A 292 29.92 -3.21 9.06
CA ARG A 292 30.35 -2.20 10.04
C ARG A 292 29.71 -2.39 11.41
N THR A 293 28.66 -3.19 11.49
CA THR A 293 28.00 -3.50 12.76
C THR A 293 28.92 -4.39 13.58
N SER A 294 29.36 -3.93 14.76
CA SER A 294 30.37 -4.65 15.53
C SER A 294 29.82 -5.95 16.11
N PHE A 295 30.60 -7.02 15.99
CA PHE A 295 30.28 -8.33 16.55
C PHE A 295 30.29 -8.36 18.10
N GLU A 296 30.85 -7.35 18.76
CA GLU A 296 30.86 -7.17 20.22
C GLU A 296 29.44 -7.16 20.82
N LEU A 297 28.42 -6.79 20.01
CA LEU A 297 27.02 -6.87 20.45
C LEU A 297 26.52 -8.30 20.70
N LEU A 298 27.07 -9.29 19.99
CA LEU A 298 26.67 -10.69 20.16
C LEU A 298 27.18 -11.30 21.51
N GLU A 299 28.31 -10.83 22.01
CA GLU A 299 28.90 -11.32 23.27
C GLU A 299 28.30 -10.61 24.49
N SER A 300 27.81 -9.38 24.34
CA SER A 300 27.29 -8.58 25.47
C SER A 300 25.79 -8.78 25.73
N SER A 301 25.07 -9.50 24.87
CA SER A 301 23.61 -9.62 24.92
C SER A 301 23.03 -10.58 25.95
N ALA A 302 23.87 -11.22 26.77
CA ALA A 302 23.42 -11.95 27.96
C ALA A 302 23.14 -10.97 29.11
N ILE A 303 22.12 -10.11 28.99
CA ILE A 303 21.68 -9.28 30.12
C ILE A 303 20.75 -10.12 31.00
N PRO A 304 21.00 -10.20 32.31
CA PRO A 304 20.17 -11.00 33.21
C PRO A 304 18.76 -10.44 33.31
N MET A 305 17.78 -11.33 33.30
CA MET A 305 16.37 -11.04 33.49
C MET A 305 16.14 -10.46 34.89
N SER A 306 15.42 -9.34 34.98
CA SER A 306 14.90 -8.85 36.23
C SER A 306 13.44 -9.28 36.41
N SER A 307 13.13 -9.82 37.57
CA SER A 307 11.79 -10.28 37.96
C SER A 307 11.08 -9.19 38.75
N GLU A 308 10.42 -8.24 38.11
CA GLU A 308 9.46 -7.38 38.77
C GLU A 308 8.20 -7.21 37.93
N ASN A 309 7.05 -7.33 38.63
CA ASN A 309 5.71 -7.29 38.08
C ASN A 309 5.31 -5.87 37.65
N ASP A 310 5.41 -5.57 36.34
CA ASP A 310 4.59 -4.52 35.76
C ASP A 310 3.57 -5.16 34.82
N SER A 311 2.31 -4.94 35.14
CA SER A 311 1.21 -5.38 34.28
C SER A 311 1.33 -4.65 32.94
N ASN A 312 1.84 -5.34 31.94
CA ASN A 312 1.86 -4.87 30.55
C ASN A 312 0.54 -4.16 30.23
N PHE A 313 0.60 -2.95 29.66
CA PHE A 313 -0.54 -2.22 29.15
C PHE A 313 -1.51 -3.14 28.36
N TRP A 314 -0.96 -4.01 27.51
CA TRP A 314 -1.71 -5.00 26.76
C TRP A 314 -2.24 -6.16 27.61
N GLY A 315 -1.59 -6.55 28.69
CA GLY A 315 -2.06 -7.62 29.59
C GLY A 315 -3.42 -7.33 30.24
N ARG A 316 -3.73 -6.04 30.47
CA ARG A 316 -5.05 -5.60 30.97
C ARG A 316 -6.10 -5.50 29.86
N MET A 317 -5.69 -5.54 28.59
CA MET A 317 -6.54 -5.35 27.41
C MET A 317 -6.68 -6.62 26.59
N CYS A 318 -6.07 -7.73 26.99
CA CYS A 318 -6.07 -9.00 26.28
C CYS A 318 -7.05 -9.99 26.90
N ASP A 319 -8.01 -10.44 26.09
CA ASP A 319 -8.89 -11.57 26.39
C ASP A 319 -8.53 -12.75 25.48
N THR A 320 -8.39 -13.94 26.07
CA THR A 320 -8.09 -15.17 25.32
C THR A 320 -9.37 -15.99 25.11
N PHE A 321 -9.57 -16.40 23.85
CA PHE A 321 -10.68 -17.28 23.44
C PHE A 321 -10.11 -18.51 22.72
N LYS A 322 -10.88 -19.60 22.70
CA LYS A 322 -10.49 -20.88 22.11
C LYS A 322 -11.64 -21.47 21.30
N SER A 323 -11.29 -22.18 20.24
CA SER A 323 -12.22 -22.91 19.38
C SER A 323 -11.68 -24.29 19.04
N ASN A 324 -12.57 -25.27 18.95
CA ASN A 324 -12.22 -26.60 18.49
C ASN A 324 -11.82 -26.60 17.01
N ILE A 325 -11.05 -27.59 16.64
CA ILE A 325 -10.64 -27.85 15.27
C ILE A 325 -11.65 -28.77 14.61
N TYR A 326 -11.98 -28.48 13.36
CA TYR A 326 -12.88 -29.30 12.55
C TYR A 326 -12.20 -29.63 11.22
N THR A 327 -12.25 -30.86 10.81
CA THR A 327 -11.72 -31.33 9.52
C THR A 327 -12.67 -31.01 8.36
N ASN A 328 -13.97 -30.86 8.65
CA ASN A 328 -14.95 -30.43 7.66
C ASN A 328 -14.97 -28.90 7.57
N TYR A 329 -14.80 -28.37 6.35
CA TYR A 329 -14.71 -26.93 6.09
C TYR A 329 -15.95 -26.15 6.53
N GLU A 330 -17.15 -26.68 6.25
CA GLU A 330 -18.41 -26.02 6.65
C GLU A 330 -18.57 -25.95 8.18
N GLN A 331 -18.17 -27.00 8.89
CA GLN A 331 -18.20 -27.03 10.36
C GLN A 331 -17.17 -26.06 10.94
N LEU A 332 -16.00 -25.95 10.30
CA LEU A 332 -14.96 -24.98 10.68
C LEU A 332 -15.47 -23.55 10.52
N ILE A 333 -16.03 -23.22 9.35
CA ILE A 333 -16.63 -21.89 9.08
C ILE A 333 -17.71 -21.57 10.12
N ALA A 334 -18.67 -22.49 10.35
CA ALA A 334 -19.73 -22.27 11.32
C ALA A 334 -19.19 -22.04 12.75
N SER A 335 -18.16 -22.80 13.14
CA SER A 335 -17.50 -22.62 14.44
C SER A 335 -16.79 -21.28 14.57
N LEU A 336 -16.06 -20.85 13.53
CA LEU A 336 -15.38 -19.55 13.49
C LEU A 336 -16.38 -18.39 13.50
N VAL A 337 -17.48 -18.48 12.74
CA VAL A 337 -18.57 -17.48 12.77
C VAL A 337 -19.13 -17.33 14.17
N ASN A 338 -19.47 -18.46 14.82
CA ASN A 338 -20.03 -18.44 16.18
C ASN A 338 -19.03 -17.88 17.20
N LEU A 339 -17.75 -18.23 17.07
CA LEU A 339 -16.71 -17.72 17.94
C LEU A 339 -16.52 -16.22 17.79
N LEU A 340 -16.32 -15.73 16.56
CA LEU A 340 -16.07 -14.31 16.31
C LEU A 340 -17.30 -13.46 16.67
N LYS A 341 -18.51 -13.90 16.39
CA LYS A 341 -19.74 -13.24 16.86
C LYS A 341 -19.78 -13.13 18.39
N ARG A 342 -19.51 -14.22 19.09
CA ARG A 342 -19.45 -14.22 20.57
C ARG A 342 -18.37 -13.30 21.11
N ILE A 343 -17.22 -13.19 20.42
CA ILE A 343 -16.16 -12.24 20.79
C ILE A 343 -16.67 -10.81 20.64
N VAL A 344 -17.28 -10.47 19.49
CA VAL A 344 -17.83 -9.13 19.22
C VAL A 344 -18.92 -8.79 20.24
N GLU A 345 -19.89 -9.66 20.45
CA GLU A 345 -20.98 -9.48 21.43
C GLU A 345 -20.43 -9.21 22.83
N LYS A 346 -19.46 -10.02 23.31
CA LYS A 346 -18.82 -9.80 24.62
C LYS A 346 -18.13 -8.44 24.70
N MET A 347 -17.47 -8.00 23.62
CA MET A 347 -16.79 -6.70 23.60
C MET A 347 -17.79 -5.54 23.56
N GLU A 348 -18.88 -5.67 22.79
CA GLU A 348 -19.96 -4.68 22.75
C GLU A 348 -20.65 -4.55 24.11
N GLU A 349 -21.01 -5.66 24.79
CA GLU A 349 -21.57 -5.67 26.15
C GLU A 349 -20.63 -4.96 27.15
N SER A 350 -19.30 -5.16 26.98
CA SER A 350 -18.28 -4.54 27.82
C SER A 350 -17.92 -3.12 27.38
N LYS A 351 -18.56 -2.58 26.33
CA LYS A 351 -18.24 -1.28 25.68
C LYS A 351 -16.77 -1.15 25.33
N ARG A 352 -16.23 -2.16 24.66
CA ARG A 352 -14.81 -2.21 24.22
C ARG A 352 -14.74 -2.33 22.70
N ASP A 353 -13.77 -1.64 22.08
CA ASP A 353 -13.43 -1.74 20.67
C ASP A 353 -12.25 -2.70 20.49
N ILE A 354 -12.39 -3.66 19.56
CA ILE A 354 -11.33 -4.60 19.19
C ILE A 354 -10.42 -3.93 18.20
N PHE A 355 -9.13 -3.86 18.48
CA PHE A 355 -8.17 -3.26 17.56
C PHE A 355 -7.12 -4.25 17.02
N PHE A 356 -6.93 -5.41 17.67
CA PHE A 356 -5.99 -6.43 17.20
C PHE A 356 -6.36 -7.83 17.68
N VAL A 357 -6.07 -8.85 16.85
CA VAL A 357 -6.28 -10.26 17.16
C VAL A 357 -5.03 -11.06 16.78
N LEU A 358 -4.42 -11.74 17.75
CA LEU A 358 -3.35 -12.70 17.50
C LEU A 358 -3.93 -14.12 17.52
N ILE A 359 -3.74 -14.85 16.42
CA ILE A 359 -4.31 -16.18 16.23
C ILE A 359 -3.19 -17.21 16.18
N PHE A 360 -3.23 -18.16 17.10
CA PHE A 360 -2.41 -19.36 17.07
C PHE A 360 -3.26 -20.52 16.55
N SER A 361 -2.81 -21.12 15.48
CA SER A 361 -3.49 -22.22 14.78
C SER A 361 -2.61 -23.45 14.70
N PRO A 362 -3.15 -24.66 14.81
CA PRO A 362 -2.40 -25.88 14.58
C PRO A 362 -2.00 -26.11 13.12
N SER A 363 -2.67 -25.44 12.15
CA SER A 363 -2.30 -25.45 10.74
C SER A 363 -2.62 -24.11 10.06
N LEU A 364 -1.76 -23.68 9.11
CA LEU A 364 -2.07 -22.57 8.21
C LEU A 364 -3.20 -22.85 7.24
N ASP A 365 -3.59 -24.11 7.04
CA ASP A 365 -4.71 -24.47 6.17
C ASP A 365 -6.03 -23.83 6.63
N TYR A 366 -6.15 -23.48 7.90
CA TYR A 366 -7.30 -22.77 8.45
C TYR A 366 -7.32 -21.25 8.15
N LEU A 367 -6.22 -20.70 7.61
CA LEU A 367 -6.11 -19.28 7.35
C LEU A 367 -7.18 -18.77 6.37
N ASN A 368 -7.47 -19.51 5.29
CA ASN A 368 -8.48 -19.08 4.31
C ASN A 368 -9.89 -19.07 4.91
N ALA A 369 -10.24 -20.08 5.69
CA ALA A 369 -11.52 -20.12 6.41
C ALA A 369 -11.63 -18.96 7.41
N PHE A 370 -10.55 -18.68 8.15
CA PHE A 370 -10.49 -17.55 9.07
C PHE A 370 -10.70 -16.22 8.34
N LYS A 371 -10.03 -16.00 7.21
CA LYS A 371 -10.14 -14.78 6.40
C LYS A 371 -11.56 -14.54 5.91
N GLU A 372 -12.21 -15.59 5.39
CA GLU A 372 -13.60 -15.52 4.91
C GLU A 372 -14.54 -15.03 6.04
N VAL A 373 -14.44 -15.67 7.22
CA VAL A 373 -15.28 -15.34 8.36
C VAL A 373 -14.91 -13.97 8.94
N PHE A 374 -13.62 -13.64 9.04
CA PHE A 374 -13.16 -12.35 9.54
C PHE A 374 -13.68 -11.20 8.67
N THR A 375 -13.60 -11.34 7.34
CA THR A 375 -14.12 -10.37 6.39
C THR A 375 -15.65 -10.21 6.56
N GLN A 376 -16.37 -11.29 6.77
CA GLN A 376 -17.82 -11.25 6.98
C GLN A 376 -18.22 -10.51 8.28
N ILE A 377 -17.48 -10.74 9.35
CA ILE A 377 -17.79 -10.17 10.68
C ILE A 377 -17.29 -8.72 10.80
N PHE A 378 -16.10 -8.42 10.28
CA PHE A 378 -15.45 -7.11 10.37
C PHE A 378 -15.51 -6.31 9.06
N SER A 379 -16.58 -6.44 8.28
CA SER A 379 -16.80 -5.72 7.02
C SER A 379 -16.96 -4.19 7.16
N GLY A 380 -16.91 -3.67 8.39
CA GLY A 380 -17.07 -2.25 8.69
C GLY A 380 -15.83 -1.39 8.40
N VAL A 381 -15.96 -0.11 8.74
CA VAL A 381 -14.96 0.95 8.44
C VAL A 381 -13.66 0.80 9.25
N ARG A 382 -13.70 0.10 10.38
CA ARG A 382 -12.59 -0.01 11.33
C ARG A 382 -12.24 -1.46 11.66
N PRO A 383 -11.82 -2.28 10.69
CA PRO A 383 -11.45 -3.66 10.99
C PRO A 383 -10.26 -3.69 11.95
N PRO A 384 -10.19 -4.66 12.89
CA PRO A 384 -8.98 -4.86 13.68
C PRO A 384 -7.82 -5.34 12.79
N GLY A 385 -6.59 -5.13 13.26
CA GLY A 385 -5.44 -5.84 12.72
C GLY A 385 -5.46 -7.30 13.19
N TYR A 386 -4.81 -8.19 12.45
CA TYR A 386 -4.56 -9.54 12.95
C TYR A 386 -3.19 -10.08 12.56
N THR A 387 -2.74 -11.07 13.32
CA THR A 387 -1.58 -11.90 12.99
C THR A 387 -1.97 -13.37 13.16
N PHE A 388 -1.74 -14.17 12.12
CA PHE A 388 -2.06 -15.59 12.10
C PHE A 388 -0.78 -16.40 12.00
N VAL A 389 -0.54 -17.31 12.96
CA VAL A 389 0.67 -18.13 13.01
C VAL A 389 0.33 -19.60 13.25
N GLU A 390 1.10 -20.50 12.66
CA GLU A 390 0.96 -21.93 12.90
C GLU A 390 1.81 -22.37 14.11
N LYS A 391 1.18 -23.14 14.97
CA LYS A 391 1.79 -23.79 16.11
C LYS A 391 1.26 -25.22 16.21
N SER A 392 1.93 -26.14 15.54
CA SER A 392 1.43 -27.50 15.25
C SER A 392 1.21 -28.37 16.50
N GLU A 393 1.82 -28.00 17.64
CA GLU A 393 1.57 -28.68 18.92
C GLU A 393 0.19 -28.33 19.55
N LEU A 394 -0.53 -27.34 19.01
CA LEU A 394 -1.86 -27.01 19.51
C LEU A 394 -2.92 -28.01 19.03
N THR A 395 -3.88 -28.26 19.90
CA THR A 395 -5.05 -29.10 19.61
C THR A 395 -6.34 -28.28 19.38
N GLU A 396 -6.22 -26.95 19.49
CA GLU A 396 -7.33 -26.01 19.35
C GLU A 396 -6.82 -24.69 18.76
N LEU A 397 -7.72 -23.91 18.15
CA LEU A 397 -7.45 -22.53 17.75
C LEU A 397 -7.48 -21.64 19.00
N ARG A 398 -6.47 -20.77 19.14
CA ARG A 398 -6.39 -19.78 20.22
C ARG A 398 -6.41 -18.38 19.64
N PHE A 399 -7.25 -17.51 20.19
CA PHE A 399 -7.40 -16.11 19.82
C PHE A 399 -7.06 -15.25 21.04
N ASP A 400 -6.03 -14.44 20.93
CA ASP A 400 -5.68 -13.41 21.90
C ASP A 400 -6.18 -12.07 21.31
N VAL A 401 -7.25 -11.53 21.93
CA VAL A 401 -7.98 -10.35 21.45
C VAL A 401 -7.58 -9.14 22.25
N LEU A 402 -7.01 -8.14 21.60
CA LEU A 402 -6.71 -6.85 22.22
C LEU A 402 -7.87 -5.88 21.97
N SER A 403 -8.39 -5.33 23.05
CA SER A 403 -9.52 -4.39 23.01
C SER A 403 -9.36 -3.29 24.06
N ALA A 404 -9.97 -2.14 23.83
CA ALA A 404 -9.94 -1.02 24.76
C ALA A 404 -11.33 -0.41 24.96
N PRO A 405 -11.61 0.22 26.14
CA PRO A 405 -12.90 0.85 26.40
C PRO A 405 -13.22 1.94 25.38
N THR A 406 -14.41 1.90 24.76
CA THR A 406 -14.82 2.87 23.74
C THR A 406 -14.91 4.30 24.25
N SER A 407 -15.10 4.50 25.55
CA SER A 407 -15.15 5.82 26.19
C SER A 407 -13.80 6.49 26.41
N LEU A 408 -12.70 5.72 26.28
CA LEU A 408 -11.36 6.18 26.63
C LEU A 408 -10.44 6.30 25.39
N ILE A 409 -10.90 5.80 24.22
CA ILE A 409 -10.02 5.70 23.05
C ILE A 409 -10.46 6.59 21.91
N ASP A 410 -9.48 7.31 21.35
CA ASP A 410 -9.49 7.71 19.95
C ASP A 410 -8.62 6.72 19.18
N ARG A 411 -9.22 6.01 18.21
CA ARG A 411 -8.55 5.01 17.40
C ARG A 411 -8.43 5.46 15.96
N ALA A 412 -7.20 5.62 15.48
CA ALA A 412 -6.88 5.75 14.08
C ALA A 412 -6.30 4.44 13.55
N LEU A 413 -6.48 4.16 12.27
CA LEU A 413 -5.94 2.96 11.64
C LEU A 413 -5.32 3.25 10.28
N LEU A 414 -4.29 2.47 9.93
CA LEU A 414 -3.76 2.36 8.59
C LEU A 414 -4.22 1.03 7.98
N HIS A 415 -4.77 1.10 6.78
CA HIS A 415 -5.09 -0.07 6.00
C HIS A 415 -4.44 0.05 4.62
N VAL A 416 -3.55 -0.86 4.27
CA VAL A 416 -2.89 -0.92 2.96
C VAL A 416 -3.57 -2.03 2.16
N ARG A 417 -4.56 -1.68 1.34
CA ARG A 417 -5.33 -2.63 0.52
C ARG A 417 -4.77 -2.80 -0.88
N SER A 418 -4.34 -1.69 -1.49
CA SER A 418 -3.81 -1.74 -2.85
C SER A 418 -2.40 -2.32 -2.87
N ILE A 419 -2.13 -3.18 -3.84
CA ILE A 419 -0.77 -3.56 -4.21
C ILE A 419 -0.06 -2.31 -4.74
N SER A 420 1.04 -1.93 -4.11
CA SER A 420 1.78 -0.71 -4.41
C SER A 420 3.27 -0.90 -4.16
N CYS A 421 4.07 0.09 -4.55
CA CYS A 421 5.49 0.12 -4.17
C CYS A 421 5.71 0.65 -2.75
N TRP A 422 4.69 1.24 -2.11
CA TRP A 422 4.83 1.94 -0.84
C TRP A 422 4.91 1.02 0.39
N GLY A 423 4.09 -0.02 0.42
CA GLY A 423 4.03 -0.96 1.54
C GLY A 423 3.32 -2.25 1.15
N ALA A 424 3.64 -3.34 1.83
CA ALA A 424 2.98 -4.61 1.60
C ALA A 424 1.48 -4.47 1.87
N ALA A 425 0.65 -4.90 0.92
CA ALA A 425 -0.79 -4.91 1.10
C ALA A 425 -1.15 -5.91 2.20
N SER A 426 -2.07 -5.50 3.08
CA SER A 426 -2.66 -6.45 4.01
C SER A 426 -3.52 -7.44 3.23
N MET A 427 -3.34 -8.71 3.56
CA MET A 427 -4.19 -9.74 3.00
C MET A 427 -5.58 -9.58 3.62
N ASP A 428 -6.59 -9.20 2.81
CA ASP A 428 -7.98 -8.99 3.19
C ASP A 428 -8.29 -7.70 3.99
N ILE A 429 -9.49 -7.68 4.59
CA ILE A 429 -9.99 -6.59 5.41
C ILE A 429 -9.33 -6.66 6.80
N CYS A 430 -8.07 -6.24 6.92
CA CYS A 430 -7.45 -6.06 8.23
C CYS A 430 -6.62 -4.78 8.27
N SER A 431 -6.51 -4.17 9.45
CA SER A 431 -5.65 -3.01 9.62
C SER A 431 -4.19 -3.41 9.63
N THR A 432 -3.36 -2.73 8.83
CA THR A 432 -1.90 -2.90 8.84
C THR A 432 -1.31 -2.40 10.14
N SER A 433 -1.83 -1.28 10.66
CA SER A 433 -1.48 -0.76 11.99
C SER A 433 -2.63 0.01 12.61
N ASN A 434 -2.62 0.10 13.94
CA ASN A 434 -3.59 0.84 14.73
C ASN A 434 -2.87 1.80 15.67
N ALA A 435 -3.33 3.03 15.75
CA ALA A 435 -2.94 3.99 16.77
C ALA A 435 -4.10 4.22 17.72
N ILE A 436 -3.86 4.03 19.00
CA ILE A 436 -4.86 4.14 20.06
C ILE A 436 -4.39 5.21 21.02
N THR A 437 -5.18 6.28 21.14
CA THR A 437 -4.90 7.37 22.07
C THR A 437 -5.73 7.16 23.33
N ILE A 438 -5.06 7.09 24.47
CA ILE A 438 -5.67 6.99 25.79
C ILE A 438 -5.10 8.14 26.62
N GLU A 439 -5.96 9.07 27.04
CA GLU A 439 -5.55 10.30 27.75
C GLU A 439 -4.51 11.09 26.95
N LYS A 440 -3.25 11.15 27.42
CA LYS A 440 -2.15 11.85 26.79
C LYS A 440 -1.12 10.93 26.12
N GLU A 441 -1.44 9.66 25.96
CA GLU A 441 -0.56 8.66 25.38
C GLU A 441 -1.14 8.05 24.13
N ARG A 442 -0.35 7.98 23.07
CA ARG A 442 -0.70 7.26 21.84
C ARG A 442 0.12 5.98 21.75
N HIS A 443 -0.55 4.87 21.63
CA HIS A 443 0.04 3.56 21.41
C HIS A 443 -0.15 3.17 19.95
N VAL A 444 0.94 2.94 19.23
CA VAL A 444 0.93 2.47 17.85
C VAL A 444 1.29 1.00 17.82
N LEU A 445 0.39 0.16 17.32
CA LEU A 445 0.58 -1.27 17.15
C LEU A 445 0.55 -1.61 15.67
N VAL A 446 1.64 -2.16 15.15
CA VAL A 446 1.74 -2.67 13.78
C VAL A 446 1.39 -4.15 13.79
N SER A 447 0.44 -4.56 12.97
CA SER A 447 0.06 -5.96 12.78
C SER A 447 1.23 -6.78 12.24
N GLY A 448 1.21 -8.09 12.40
CA GLY A 448 2.32 -8.96 12.02
C GLY A 448 2.75 -8.76 10.58
N SER A 449 3.97 -8.27 10.41
CA SER A 449 4.61 -8.09 9.11
C SER A 449 5.53 -9.28 8.82
N ILE A 450 5.66 -9.62 7.54
CA ILE A 450 6.62 -10.59 7.02
C ILE A 450 7.38 -9.97 5.84
N GLY A 451 8.44 -10.61 5.40
CA GLY A 451 9.38 -10.09 4.41
C GLY A 451 8.85 -10.09 2.98
N LEU A 452 7.64 -9.56 2.74
CA LEU A 452 7.08 -9.43 1.39
C LEU A 452 7.64 -8.21 0.67
N ILE A 453 7.88 -8.38 -0.63
CA ILE A 453 8.11 -7.28 -1.55
C ILE A 453 6.75 -6.63 -1.84
N PRO A 454 6.54 -5.33 -1.52
CA PRO A 454 5.22 -4.71 -1.60
C PRO A 454 4.56 -4.82 -2.97
N VAL A 455 5.32 -4.66 -4.04
CA VAL A 455 4.81 -4.60 -5.41
C VAL A 455 4.43 -5.96 -5.98
N SER A 456 5.12 -7.03 -5.61
CA SER A 456 4.86 -8.39 -6.11
C SER A 456 4.07 -9.26 -5.14
N GLN A 457 4.02 -8.86 -3.87
CA GLN A 457 3.50 -9.66 -2.76
C GLN A 457 4.18 -11.04 -2.64
N LEU A 458 5.41 -11.16 -3.16
CA LEU A 458 6.25 -12.35 -3.01
C LEU A 458 7.20 -12.16 -1.83
N LEU A 459 7.58 -13.28 -1.22
CA LEU A 459 8.59 -13.27 -0.17
C LEU A 459 9.94 -12.82 -0.74
N ALA A 460 10.61 -11.90 -0.06
CA ALA A 460 11.91 -11.40 -0.47
C ALA A 460 12.98 -12.49 -0.38
N SER A 461 13.91 -12.46 -1.30
CA SER A 461 15.02 -13.40 -1.45
C SER A 461 16.33 -12.64 -1.68
N VAL A 462 17.45 -13.33 -1.68
CA VAL A 462 18.79 -12.73 -1.93
C VAL A 462 18.83 -11.95 -3.25
N LYS A 463 18.05 -12.33 -4.25
CA LYS A 463 17.95 -11.59 -5.53
C LYS A 463 17.42 -10.16 -5.38
N ASP A 464 16.73 -9.87 -4.29
CA ASP A 464 16.15 -8.56 -4.00
C ASP A 464 17.12 -7.65 -3.22
N MET A 465 18.23 -8.22 -2.73
CA MET A 465 19.38 -7.54 -2.12
C MET A 465 20.69 -8.18 -2.60
N PRO A 466 21.02 -8.07 -3.90
CA PRO A 466 22.15 -8.80 -4.50
C PRO A 466 23.52 -8.42 -3.91
N GLU A 467 23.63 -7.26 -3.25
CA GLU A 467 24.84 -6.85 -2.56
C GLU A 467 25.23 -7.81 -1.43
N LEU A 468 24.25 -8.52 -0.86
CA LEU A 468 24.49 -9.52 0.19
C LEU A 468 25.10 -10.82 -0.35
N GLU A 469 25.06 -11.08 -1.68
CA GLU A 469 25.67 -12.26 -2.28
C GLU A 469 27.20 -12.30 -2.03
N THR A 470 27.83 -11.15 -1.98
CA THR A 470 29.27 -11.01 -1.77
C THR A 470 29.69 -10.94 -0.32
N VAL A 471 28.74 -10.86 0.61
CA VAL A 471 28.99 -10.77 2.06
C VAL A 471 29.19 -12.18 2.63
N THR A 472 30.30 -12.38 3.37
CA THR A 472 30.60 -13.63 4.06
C THR A 472 29.97 -13.64 5.45
N PHE A 473 29.20 -14.69 5.74
CA PHE A 473 28.52 -14.90 7.02
C PHE A 473 29.09 -16.08 7.82
N SER A 474 30.33 -16.49 7.54
CA SER A 474 30.98 -17.64 8.16
C SER A 474 31.03 -17.56 9.71
N HIS A 475 31.15 -16.35 10.26
CA HIS A 475 31.10 -16.15 11.69
C HIS A 475 29.73 -16.53 12.27
N PHE A 476 28.63 -16.06 11.66
CA PHE A 476 27.27 -16.42 12.06
C PHE A 476 27.01 -17.92 11.84
N SER A 477 27.42 -18.47 10.72
CA SER A 477 27.32 -19.90 10.40
C SER A 477 27.95 -20.77 11.51
N ASN A 478 29.11 -20.36 12.02
CA ASN A 478 29.78 -21.05 13.13
C ASN A 478 29.01 -20.97 14.47
N ILE A 479 28.34 -19.84 14.74
CA ILE A 479 27.57 -19.63 15.98
C ILE A 479 26.27 -20.43 15.96
N ILE A 480 25.48 -20.25 14.91
CA ILE A 480 24.10 -20.78 14.86
C ILE A 480 23.97 -22.13 14.15
N LYS A 481 25.08 -22.65 13.60
CA LYS A 481 25.15 -23.96 12.93
C LYS A 481 24.19 -24.10 11.74
N LEU A 482 24.18 -23.07 10.88
CA LEU A 482 23.43 -23.02 9.62
C LEU A 482 24.36 -22.67 8.47
N GLU A 483 23.98 -23.10 7.25
CA GLU A 483 24.66 -22.74 6.00
C GLU A 483 24.54 -21.22 5.73
N GLU A 484 25.59 -20.62 5.15
CA GLU A 484 25.62 -19.17 4.88
C GLU A 484 24.47 -18.72 3.99
N ASP A 485 24.06 -19.52 3.02
CA ASP A 485 22.95 -19.19 2.12
C ASP A 485 21.61 -19.11 2.86
N VAL A 486 21.37 -20.02 3.81
CA VAL A 486 20.18 -20.01 4.67
C VAL A 486 20.15 -18.77 5.57
N ILE A 487 21.32 -18.38 6.09
CA ILE A 487 21.49 -17.17 6.90
C ILE A 487 21.21 -15.92 6.03
N ARG A 488 21.73 -15.90 4.82
CA ARG A 488 21.57 -14.79 3.87
C ARG A 488 20.11 -14.58 3.51
N GLU A 489 19.38 -15.64 3.18
CA GLU A 489 17.94 -15.58 2.93
C GLU A 489 17.17 -15.06 4.16
N PHE A 490 17.49 -15.53 5.36
CA PHE A 490 16.88 -15.03 6.59
C PHE A 490 17.12 -13.53 6.79
N ILE A 491 18.35 -13.05 6.56
CA ILE A 491 18.73 -11.64 6.70
C ILE A 491 17.92 -10.76 5.74
N VAL A 492 17.74 -11.19 4.48
CA VAL A 492 16.91 -10.46 3.51
C VAL A 492 15.45 -10.41 3.96
N GLN A 493 14.87 -11.55 4.34
CA GLN A 493 13.51 -11.58 4.85
C GLN A 493 13.34 -10.70 6.08
N PHE A 494 14.31 -10.69 6.98
CA PHE A 494 14.29 -9.82 8.15
C PHE A 494 14.30 -8.34 7.77
N ALA A 495 15.16 -7.93 6.82
CA ALA A 495 15.24 -6.54 6.35
C ALA A 495 13.92 -6.04 5.77
N PHE A 496 13.27 -6.85 4.92
CA PHE A 496 11.95 -6.51 4.36
C PHE A 496 10.83 -6.57 5.41
N THR A 497 10.88 -7.52 6.36
CA THR A 497 9.94 -7.58 7.48
C THR A 497 10.02 -6.30 8.33
N TYR A 498 11.23 -5.86 8.64
CA TYR A 498 11.47 -4.61 9.34
C TYR A 498 10.95 -3.40 8.56
N ALA A 499 11.33 -3.25 7.29
CA ALA A 499 10.90 -2.14 6.45
C ALA A 499 9.37 -2.05 6.33
N ASN A 500 8.68 -3.18 6.14
CA ASN A 500 7.21 -3.23 6.10
C ASN A 500 6.59 -2.81 7.44
N SER A 501 7.20 -3.19 8.58
CA SER A 501 6.71 -2.81 9.90
C SER A 501 6.90 -1.30 10.17
N VAL A 502 8.02 -0.73 9.76
CA VAL A 502 8.34 0.69 9.97
C VAL A 502 7.34 1.61 9.25
N ILE A 503 6.85 1.21 8.08
CA ILE A 503 5.81 1.95 7.35
C ILE A 503 4.57 2.12 8.22
N GLY A 504 4.17 1.06 8.93
CA GLY A 504 3.02 1.11 9.85
C GLY A 504 3.23 2.07 11.02
N LEU A 505 4.44 2.15 11.56
CA LEU A 505 4.79 3.09 12.64
C LEU A 505 4.83 4.53 12.15
N THR A 506 5.57 4.80 11.09
CA THR A 506 5.82 6.16 10.58
C THR A 506 4.56 6.86 10.09
N HIS A 507 3.53 6.10 9.69
CA HIS A 507 2.24 6.68 9.32
C HIS A 507 1.61 7.48 10.46
N PHE A 508 1.83 7.07 11.70
CA PHE A 508 1.32 7.74 12.91
C PHE A 508 2.35 8.65 13.60
N GLY A 509 3.42 9.01 12.90
CA GLY A 509 4.49 9.85 13.46
C GLY A 509 5.44 9.11 14.40
N ALA A 510 5.32 7.78 14.50
CA ALA A 510 6.19 6.94 15.31
C ALA A 510 7.51 6.62 14.57
N ASN A 511 8.58 6.31 15.31
CA ASN A 511 9.87 5.97 14.76
C ASN A 511 10.31 4.58 15.24
N ALA A 512 10.82 3.75 14.35
CA ALA A 512 11.26 2.40 14.71
C ALA A 512 12.42 2.36 15.73
N THR A 513 13.27 3.39 15.76
CA THR A 513 14.33 3.51 16.76
C THR A 513 13.81 3.64 18.19
N ASP A 514 12.57 4.13 18.33
CA ASP A 514 11.92 4.40 19.61
C ASP A 514 10.82 3.37 19.91
N ALA A 515 10.80 2.25 19.16
CA ALA A 515 9.88 1.16 19.44
C ALA A 515 10.04 0.68 20.88
N THR A 516 8.94 0.48 21.59
CA THR A 516 8.95 0.02 22.99
C THR A 516 8.97 -1.49 23.09
N HIS A 517 8.25 -2.17 22.20
CA HIS A 517 8.17 -3.63 22.17
C HIS A 517 8.27 -4.18 20.74
N ALA A 518 8.95 -5.32 20.61
CA ALA A 518 9.02 -6.10 19.39
C ALA A 518 8.68 -7.57 19.67
N THR A 519 7.78 -8.16 18.91
CA THR A 519 7.51 -9.60 18.98
C THR A 519 7.95 -10.25 17.68
N PHE A 520 9.00 -11.07 17.74
CA PHE A 520 9.50 -11.84 16.63
C PHE A 520 8.90 -13.24 16.63
N PHE A 521 8.34 -13.66 15.51
CA PHE A 521 7.93 -15.03 15.27
C PHE A 521 9.00 -15.69 14.40
N LEU A 522 9.61 -16.76 14.88
CA LEU A 522 10.65 -17.50 14.17
C LEU A 522 10.21 -18.93 13.91
N THR A 523 10.42 -19.41 12.69
CA THR A 523 10.21 -20.82 12.33
C THR A 523 11.40 -21.69 12.73
N ASP A 524 12.57 -21.09 12.92
CA ASP A 524 13.77 -21.75 13.42
C ASP A 524 14.44 -20.90 14.51
N MET A 525 14.44 -21.39 15.73
CA MET A 525 14.99 -20.69 16.89
C MET A 525 16.51 -20.50 16.85
N ARG A 526 17.21 -21.18 15.94
CA ARG A 526 18.66 -20.96 15.74
C ARG A 526 18.95 -19.55 15.25
N PHE A 527 17.99 -18.85 14.64
CA PHE A 527 18.12 -17.46 14.23
C PHE A 527 17.98 -16.44 15.38
N ALA A 528 17.44 -16.84 16.55
CA ALA A 528 17.21 -15.92 17.66
C ALA A 528 18.47 -15.13 18.09
N PRO A 529 19.69 -15.73 18.15
CA PRO A 529 20.90 -14.99 18.49
C PRO A 529 21.26 -13.86 17.51
N LEU A 530 20.76 -13.90 16.27
CA LEU A 530 21.03 -12.86 15.26
C LEU A 530 20.15 -11.61 15.42
N LEU A 531 19.02 -11.71 16.13
CA LEU A 531 18.03 -10.62 16.20
C LEU A 531 18.60 -9.30 16.73
N PRO A 532 19.40 -9.25 17.83
CA PRO A 532 19.97 -8.00 18.30
C PRO A 532 20.88 -7.33 17.28
N PHE A 533 21.70 -8.12 16.59
CA PHE A 533 22.57 -7.65 15.53
C PHE A 533 21.78 -7.10 14.34
N LEU A 534 20.78 -7.84 13.87
CA LEU A 534 19.95 -7.44 12.73
C LEU A 534 19.10 -6.21 13.05
N TRP A 535 18.60 -6.12 14.28
CA TRP A 535 17.89 -4.93 14.74
C TRP A 535 18.79 -3.70 14.71
N HIS A 536 20.00 -3.80 15.27
CA HIS A 536 20.97 -2.70 15.22
C HIS A 536 21.35 -2.32 13.79
N TRP A 537 21.56 -3.30 12.92
CA TRP A 537 21.82 -3.05 11.50
C TRP A 537 20.67 -2.28 10.83
N CYS A 538 19.42 -2.65 11.10
CA CYS A 538 18.24 -2.01 10.52
C CYS A 538 17.99 -0.60 11.07
N THR A 539 18.18 -0.40 12.38
CA THR A 539 17.87 0.89 13.03
C THR A 539 19.04 1.87 12.95
N ASN A 540 20.24 1.38 12.67
CA ASN A 540 21.50 2.14 12.79
C ASN A 540 21.62 2.88 14.14
N SER A 541 21.07 2.29 15.19
CA SER A 541 20.94 2.86 16.52
C SER A 541 21.51 1.90 17.57
N VAL A 542 22.14 2.45 18.59
CA VAL A 542 22.65 1.69 19.75
C VAL A 542 21.51 1.23 20.68
N SER A 543 20.26 1.26 20.23
CA SER A 543 19.13 0.77 21.02
C SER A 543 19.36 -0.68 21.42
N ARG A 544 19.43 -0.92 22.73
CA ARG A 544 19.65 -2.27 23.26
C ARG A 544 18.35 -3.07 23.20
N LEU A 545 18.35 -4.15 22.43
CA LEU A 545 17.31 -5.17 22.53
C LEU A 545 17.49 -5.96 23.83
N VAL A 546 16.44 -6.11 24.62
CA VAL A 546 16.42 -6.90 25.85
C VAL A 546 15.43 -8.04 25.69
N TYR A 547 15.91 -9.28 25.80
CA TYR A 547 15.13 -10.51 25.59
C TYR A 547 14.15 -10.79 26.74
N PHE A 548 12.96 -11.31 26.39
CA PHE A 548 11.95 -11.81 27.32
C PHE A 548 11.57 -13.26 27.04
N ASP A 549 11.46 -14.05 28.11
CA ASP A 549 10.82 -15.37 28.05
C ASP A 549 9.30 -15.22 28.18
N ILE A 550 8.55 -16.01 27.41
CA ILE A 550 7.07 -15.98 27.35
C ILE A 550 6.42 -16.24 28.72
N ASN A 551 7.14 -16.84 29.67
CA ASN A 551 6.64 -17.24 30.99
C ASN A 551 6.89 -16.21 32.09
N LEU A 552 7.55 -15.09 31.81
CA LEU A 552 7.89 -14.07 32.79
C LEU A 552 7.42 -12.69 32.32
N HIS A 553 6.64 -12.00 33.14
CA HIS A 553 6.25 -10.62 32.94
C HIS A 553 7.40 -9.69 33.31
N PRO A 554 7.82 -8.81 32.42
CA PRO A 554 8.96 -7.94 32.71
C PRO A 554 8.56 -6.57 33.21
N CYS A 555 9.43 -6.02 34.02
CA CYS A 555 9.44 -4.61 34.34
C CYS A 555 10.85 -4.06 34.25
N VAL A 556 11.10 -3.19 33.28
CA VAL A 556 12.23 -2.24 33.35
C VAL A 556 11.83 -0.96 32.65
N SER A 557 11.77 0.16 33.37
CA SER A 557 11.73 1.48 32.80
C SER A 557 13.14 1.95 32.50
N THR A 558 13.51 2.08 31.23
CA THR A 558 14.69 2.86 30.83
C THR A 558 14.46 3.44 29.46
N ASP A 559 14.70 4.71 29.31
CA ASP A 559 14.33 5.58 28.17
C ASP A 559 14.96 5.27 26.82
N SER A 560 15.57 4.09 26.62
CA SER A 560 16.21 3.70 25.36
C SER A 560 16.28 2.20 25.10
N LEU A 561 15.43 1.39 25.73
CA LEU A 561 15.44 -0.06 25.58
C LEU A 561 14.20 -0.53 24.81
N VAL A 562 14.43 -1.26 23.73
CA VAL A 562 13.36 -2.01 23.05
C VAL A 562 13.25 -3.38 23.70
N LEU A 563 12.10 -3.63 24.29
CA LEU A 563 11.79 -4.92 24.86
C LEU A 563 11.35 -5.88 23.74
N TYR A 564 12.05 -7.01 23.59
CA TYR A 564 11.64 -7.98 22.58
C TYR A 564 11.38 -9.35 23.15
N ARG A 565 10.42 -10.05 22.53
CA ARG A 565 10.15 -11.45 22.77
C ARG A 565 10.26 -12.25 21.48
N VAL A 566 10.66 -13.50 21.60
CA VAL A 566 10.74 -14.44 20.48
C VAL A 566 9.71 -15.54 20.70
N VAL A 567 8.90 -15.79 19.70
CA VAL A 567 7.89 -16.84 19.69
C VAL A 567 8.27 -17.87 18.63
N HIS A 568 8.55 -19.11 19.07
CA HIS A 568 8.70 -20.21 18.13
C HIS A 568 7.36 -20.58 17.52
N VAL A 569 7.31 -20.67 16.18
CA VAL A 569 6.14 -21.07 15.42
C VAL A 569 6.53 -22.13 14.41
N THR A 570 5.60 -22.97 14.02
CA THR A 570 5.87 -24.04 13.04
C THR A 570 5.98 -23.46 11.63
N ARG A 571 5.04 -22.57 11.27
CA ARG A 571 5.02 -21.89 9.96
C ARG A 571 4.44 -20.49 10.09
N LEU A 572 4.83 -19.63 9.15
CA LEU A 572 4.27 -18.31 8.91
C LEU A 572 3.65 -18.25 7.51
N PRO A 573 2.69 -17.33 7.26
CA PRO A 573 2.17 -17.11 5.91
C PRO A 573 3.30 -16.93 4.89
N PHE A 574 3.09 -17.44 3.66
CA PHE A 574 4.08 -17.46 2.57
C PHE A 574 5.38 -18.22 2.88
N ASP A 575 5.39 -19.10 3.89
CA ASP A 575 6.59 -19.82 4.37
C ASP A 575 7.75 -18.89 4.79
N SER A 576 7.41 -17.69 5.29
CA SER A 576 8.39 -16.75 5.82
C SER A 576 9.14 -17.34 7.01
N ALA A 577 10.45 -17.07 7.10
CA ALA A 577 11.28 -17.51 8.23
C ALA A 577 11.09 -16.62 9.46
N VAL A 578 10.62 -15.37 9.27
CA VAL A 578 10.46 -14.39 10.34
C VAL A 578 9.18 -13.56 10.15
N GLY A 579 8.51 -13.27 11.27
CA GLY A 579 7.42 -12.30 11.36
C GLY A 579 7.68 -11.33 12.51
N LEU A 580 7.11 -10.13 12.44
CA LEU A 580 7.34 -9.06 13.40
C LEU A 580 6.06 -8.29 13.71
N ILE A 581 5.75 -8.13 14.99
CA ILE A 581 4.81 -7.15 15.53
C ILE A 581 5.62 -6.07 16.23
N LEU A 582 5.39 -4.80 15.88
CA LEU A 582 6.02 -3.66 16.54
C LEU A 582 4.99 -2.85 17.31
N GLU A 583 5.45 -2.32 18.44
CA GLU A 583 4.68 -1.42 19.28
C GLU A 583 5.52 -0.24 19.71
N GLN A 584 4.91 0.94 19.71
CA GLN A 584 5.52 2.16 20.24
C GLN A 584 4.50 2.95 21.07
N ARG A 585 4.96 3.52 22.17
CA ARG A 585 4.24 4.47 23.01
C ARG A 585 4.77 5.88 22.77
N LEU A 586 3.90 6.79 22.45
CA LEU A 586 4.19 8.21 22.22
C LEU A 586 3.48 9.05 23.28
N SER A 587 4.23 9.90 23.98
CA SER A 587 3.63 10.94 24.81
C SER A 587 3.16 12.09 23.90
N LEU A 588 1.91 12.52 24.02
CA LEU A 588 1.39 13.67 23.29
C LEU A 588 1.76 14.93 24.07
N SER A 589 2.46 15.87 23.43
CA SER A 589 2.71 17.20 23.99
C SER A 589 1.40 17.96 24.15
N GLU A 590 1.31 18.79 25.21
CA GLU A 590 0.23 19.77 25.32
C GLU A 590 0.56 20.90 24.33
N ASP A 591 -0.02 20.85 23.11
CA ASP A 591 -0.11 22.00 22.21
C ASP A 591 -1.51 22.60 22.25
#